data_752ec11212239ba04e50403fcce71712
#
_entry.id   752ec11212239ba04e50403fcce71712
#
_cell.length_a   1.000
_cell.length_b   1.000
_cell.length_c   1.000
_cell.angle_alpha   90.00
_cell.angle_beta   90.00
_cell.angle_gamma   90.00
#
_symmetry.space_group_name_H-M   'P 1'
#
loop_
_entity.id
_entity.type
_entity.pdbx_description
1 polymer ?
#
loop_
_entity_poly.entity_id
_entity_poly.type
_entity_poly.pdbx_seq_one_letter_code
_entity_poly.pdbx_strand_id
1 'polypeptide(L)'
;MLVVTTESLPGYEIRAVLGEVLGVTACTRNPYVAGFRTLDGGQGAQMAQVLVQSRASAISQMINAARSRGATAVIGMRFDNRDITGNWVELCAYGTAVLALPITDEARRQQAATAEADEQAAPG
;
A
#
# COMPACT_ATOMS: atom_id res chain seq x y z
N MET A 1 8.40 -0.90 5.96
CA MET A 1 7.36 -1.66 6.71
C MET A 1 6.96 -2.89 5.92
N LEU A 2 6.85 -4.01 6.58
CA LEU A 2 6.40 -5.25 5.94
C LEU A 2 4.88 -5.19 5.74
N VAL A 3 4.44 -5.34 4.50
CA VAL A 3 3.02 -5.39 4.15
C VAL A 3 2.77 -6.70 3.42
N VAL A 4 1.85 -7.50 3.92
CA VAL A 4 1.54 -8.81 3.33
C VAL A 4 0.04 -8.95 3.15
N THR A 5 -0.35 -9.78 2.18
CA THR A 5 -1.75 -10.11 1.93
C THR A 5 -2.21 -11.32 2.74
N THR A 6 -1.26 -12.04 3.35
CA THR A 6 -1.56 -13.18 4.22
C THR A 6 -2.04 -12.69 5.58
N GLU A 7 -2.78 -13.52 6.28
CA GLU A 7 -3.25 -13.22 7.63
C GLU A 7 -2.27 -13.66 8.71
N SER A 8 -1.23 -14.38 8.32
CA SER A 8 -0.20 -14.85 9.24
C SER A 8 1.18 -14.41 8.76
N LEU A 9 2.14 -14.37 9.68
CA LEU A 9 3.53 -14.02 9.42
C LEU A 9 4.43 -15.14 9.93
N PRO A 10 4.69 -16.19 9.13
CA PRO A 10 5.65 -17.21 9.53
C PRO A 10 7.01 -16.61 9.85
N GLY A 11 7.60 -17.03 10.95
CA GLY A 11 8.88 -16.50 11.43
C GLY A 11 8.75 -15.26 12.30
N TYR A 12 7.54 -14.78 12.53
CA TYR A 12 7.28 -13.63 13.40
C TYR A 12 6.29 -14.01 14.50
N GLU A 13 6.39 -13.30 15.60
CA GLU A 13 5.41 -13.37 16.67
C GLU A 13 4.59 -12.09 16.67
N ILE A 14 3.29 -12.21 16.50
CA ILE A 14 2.39 -11.04 16.59
C ILE A 14 2.11 -10.79 18.06
N ARG A 15 2.60 -9.67 18.57
CA ARG A 15 2.50 -9.28 19.98
C ARG A 15 1.28 -8.43 20.28
N ALA A 16 0.81 -7.69 19.28
CA ALA A 16 -0.35 -6.84 19.45
C ALA A 16 -1.02 -6.62 18.09
N VAL A 17 -2.35 -6.60 18.11
CA VAL A 17 -3.16 -6.18 16.97
C VAL A 17 -3.58 -4.75 17.24
N LEU A 18 -3.17 -3.84 16.35
CA LEU A 18 -3.38 -2.41 16.54
C LEU A 18 -4.61 -1.88 15.82
N GLY A 19 -5.24 -2.75 15.03
CA GLY A 19 -6.50 -2.44 14.38
C GLY A 19 -6.37 -2.18 12.90
N GLU A 20 -7.50 -1.86 12.29
CA GLU A 20 -7.58 -1.59 10.86
C GLU A 20 -6.90 -0.28 10.51
N VAL A 21 -6.17 -0.31 9.40
CA VAL A 21 -5.60 0.89 8.78
C VAL A 21 -6.00 0.92 7.32
N LEU A 22 -6.13 2.10 6.79
CA LEU A 22 -6.49 2.26 5.39
C LEU A 22 -5.84 3.50 4.77
N GLY A 23 -5.76 3.49 3.45
CA GLY A 23 -5.39 4.63 2.65
C GLY A 23 -6.31 4.72 1.45
N VAL A 24 -6.69 5.91 1.08
CA VAL A 24 -7.67 6.15 0.02
C VAL A 24 -7.11 7.13 -1.00
N THR A 25 -7.29 6.80 -2.27
CA THR A 25 -6.92 7.66 -3.38
C THR A 25 -8.05 7.69 -4.39
N ALA A 26 -8.30 8.84 -4.98
CA ALA A 26 -9.22 8.97 -6.10
C ALA A 26 -8.44 8.96 -7.40
N CYS A 27 -8.98 8.27 -8.40
CA CYS A 27 -8.38 8.17 -9.72
C CYS A 27 -9.46 8.49 -10.76
N THR A 28 -9.11 9.28 -11.77
CA THR A 28 -10.06 9.60 -12.84
C THR A 28 -9.97 8.58 -13.96
N ARG A 29 -11.13 8.28 -14.52
CA ARG A 29 -11.24 7.48 -15.75
C ARG A 29 -11.13 8.33 -16.99
N ASN A 30 -11.36 9.64 -16.87
CA ASN A 30 -11.38 10.52 -18.01
C ASN A 30 -9.95 10.93 -18.37
N PRO A 31 -9.42 10.51 -19.53
CA PRO A 31 -8.04 10.83 -19.91
C PRO A 31 -7.80 12.34 -20.02
N TYR A 32 -8.81 13.11 -20.39
CA TYR A 32 -8.68 14.56 -20.52
C TYR A 32 -8.53 15.23 -19.17
N VAL A 33 -9.28 14.77 -18.18
CA VAL A 33 -9.18 15.29 -16.80
C VAL A 33 -7.84 14.92 -16.21
N ALA A 34 -7.33 13.73 -16.51
CA ALA A 34 -6.03 13.27 -16.03
C ALA A 34 -4.86 13.88 -16.81
N GLY A 35 -5.13 14.68 -17.85
CA GLY A 35 -4.08 15.26 -18.68
C GLY A 35 -3.50 14.31 -19.70
N PHE A 36 -4.12 13.19 -19.93
CA PHE A 36 -3.65 12.24 -20.92
C PHE A 36 -4.09 12.63 -22.31
N ARG A 37 -3.19 12.46 -23.25
CA ARG A 37 -3.52 12.58 -24.65
C ARG A 37 -3.60 11.20 -25.25
N THR A 38 -4.72 10.89 -25.86
CA THR A 38 -4.89 9.65 -26.58
C THR A 38 -4.18 9.74 -27.92
N LEU A 39 -3.00 9.19 -27.97
CA LEU A 39 -2.31 8.96 -29.23
C LEU A 39 -2.09 7.47 -29.32
N ASP A 40 -2.75 6.81 -30.26
CA ASP A 40 -2.46 5.48 -30.76
C ASP A 40 -1.87 4.50 -29.75
N GLY A 41 -2.66 3.83 -28.96
CA GLY A 41 -2.20 2.81 -28.04
C GLY A 41 -1.50 3.34 -26.77
N GLY A 42 -1.08 4.60 -26.75
CA GLY A 42 -0.47 5.21 -25.58
C GLY A 42 -1.43 5.36 -24.42
N GLN A 43 -2.71 5.41 -24.68
CA GLN A 43 -3.75 5.57 -23.68
C GLN A 43 -3.75 4.43 -22.66
N GLY A 44 -3.61 3.20 -23.13
CA GLY A 44 -3.59 2.04 -22.24
C GLY A 44 -2.38 2.07 -21.29
N ALA A 45 -1.22 2.40 -21.82
CA ALA A 45 0.00 2.49 -21.02
C ALA A 45 -0.07 3.62 -20.00
N GLN A 46 -0.60 4.79 -20.40
CA GLN A 46 -0.75 5.93 -19.51
C GLN A 46 -1.76 5.63 -18.40
N MET A 47 -2.87 4.98 -18.74
CA MET A 47 -3.89 4.60 -17.77
C MET A 47 -3.31 3.61 -16.75
N ALA A 48 -2.57 2.61 -17.22
CA ALA A 48 -1.92 1.65 -16.33
C ALA A 48 -0.96 2.35 -15.38
N GLN A 49 -0.20 3.31 -15.88
CA GLN A 49 0.76 4.06 -15.06
C GLN A 49 0.05 4.87 -13.98
N VAL A 50 -1.06 5.53 -14.30
CA VAL A 50 -1.85 6.27 -13.32
C VAL A 50 -2.44 5.33 -12.27
N LEU A 51 -2.93 4.18 -12.67
CA LEU A 51 -3.48 3.21 -11.71
C LEU A 51 -2.40 2.69 -10.77
N VAL A 52 -1.20 2.42 -11.28
CA VAL A 52 -0.08 2.00 -10.43
C VAL A 52 0.28 3.08 -9.43
N GLN A 53 0.37 4.33 -9.87
CA GLN A 53 0.68 5.45 -9.00
C GLN A 53 -0.41 5.68 -7.95
N SER A 54 -1.67 5.56 -8.33
CA SER A 54 -2.79 5.72 -7.42
C SER A 54 -2.81 4.63 -6.35
N ARG A 55 -2.52 3.39 -6.74
CA ARG A 55 -2.40 2.28 -5.78
C ARG A 55 -1.23 2.50 -4.83
N ALA A 56 -0.09 2.93 -5.35
CA ALA A 56 1.08 3.21 -4.53
C ALA A 56 0.78 4.30 -3.50
N SER A 57 0.06 5.33 -3.89
CA SER A 57 -0.36 6.39 -2.99
C SER A 57 -1.28 5.87 -1.88
N ALA A 58 -2.26 5.03 -2.23
CA ALA A 58 -3.15 4.43 -1.23
C ALA A 58 -2.38 3.56 -0.24
N ILE A 59 -1.43 2.75 -0.73
CA ILE A 59 -0.59 1.91 0.13
C ILE A 59 0.27 2.78 1.05
N SER A 60 0.87 3.86 0.53
CA SER A 60 1.69 4.76 1.34
C SER A 60 0.89 5.39 2.47
N GLN A 61 -0.33 5.80 2.21
CA GLN A 61 -1.21 6.36 3.24
C GLN A 61 -1.54 5.31 4.30
N MET A 62 -1.83 4.08 3.88
CA MET A 62 -2.10 2.97 4.80
C MET A 62 -0.88 2.70 5.68
N ILE A 63 0.31 2.67 5.10
CA ILE A 63 1.56 2.45 5.84
C ILE A 63 1.79 3.57 6.85
N ASN A 64 1.58 4.82 6.44
CA ASN A 64 1.74 5.95 7.35
C ASN A 64 0.76 5.89 8.52
N ALA A 65 -0.47 5.47 8.26
CA ALA A 65 -1.45 5.25 9.33
C ALA A 65 -0.99 4.15 10.29
N ALA A 66 -0.42 3.07 9.76
CA ALA A 66 0.11 1.99 10.60
C ALA A 66 1.29 2.45 11.44
N ARG A 67 2.22 3.20 10.85
CA ARG A 67 3.38 3.74 11.58
C ARG A 67 2.95 4.64 12.72
N SER A 68 1.94 5.47 12.51
CA SER A 68 1.47 6.39 13.55
C SER A 68 0.88 5.65 14.75
N ARG A 69 0.51 4.39 14.58
CA ARG A 69 0.03 3.53 15.67
C ARG A 69 1.14 2.68 16.28
N GLY A 70 2.38 2.82 15.81
CA GLY A 70 3.50 2.03 16.30
C GLY A 70 3.59 0.63 15.70
N ALA A 71 2.93 0.38 14.59
CA ALA A 71 2.96 -0.92 13.94
C ALA A 71 4.30 -1.19 13.28
N THR A 72 4.66 -2.46 13.21
CA THR A 72 5.84 -2.93 12.47
C THR A 72 5.46 -3.68 11.20
N ALA A 73 4.20 -4.04 11.04
CA ALA A 73 3.72 -4.74 9.86
C ALA A 73 2.23 -4.50 9.64
N VAL A 74 1.80 -4.71 8.40
CA VAL A 74 0.39 -4.76 8.02
C VAL A 74 0.13 -6.12 7.41
N ILE A 75 -0.84 -6.84 7.95
CA ILE A 75 -1.24 -8.15 7.46
C ILE A 75 -2.62 -8.07 6.84
N GLY A 76 -2.95 -9.07 6.02
CA GLY A 76 -4.28 -9.17 5.42
C GLY A 76 -4.62 -8.01 4.49
N MET A 77 -3.62 -7.42 3.83
CA MET A 77 -3.84 -6.27 2.98
C MET A 77 -4.71 -6.61 1.78
N ARG A 78 -5.66 -5.73 1.50
CA ARG A 78 -6.60 -5.84 0.38
C ARG A 78 -6.80 -4.49 -0.28
N PHE A 79 -7.31 -4.53 -1.50
CA PHE A 79 -7.76 -3.35 -2.23
C PHE A 79 -9.23 -3.46 -2.51
N ASP A 80 -9.94 -2.36 -2.32
CA ASP A 80 -11.29 -2.19 -2.82
C ASP A 80 -11.34 -1.02 -3.79
N ASN A 81 -12.14 -1.16 -4.83
CA ASN A 81 -12.41 -0.11 -5.79
C ASN A 81 -13.88 0.23 -5.72
N ARG A 82 -14.19 1.51 -5.83
CA ARG A 82 -15.57 1.95 -5.87
C ARG A 82 -15.73 3.11 -6.84
N ASP A 83 -16.77 3.06 -7.65
CA ASP A 83 -17.14 4.17 -8.51
C ASP A 83 -17.78 5.26 -7.66
N ILE A 84 -17.21 6.47 -7.70
CA ILE A 84 -17.78 7.62 -7.00
C ILE A 84 -18.73 8.35 -7.94
N THR A 85 -18.26 8.59 -9.17
CA THR A 85 -19.05 9.18 -10.25
C THR A 85 -18.65 8.50 -11.55
N GLY A 86 -19.24 8.89 -12.66
CA GLY A 86 -18.87 8.36 -13.97
C GLY A 86 -17.41 8.54 -14.33
N ASN A 87 -16.74 9.55 -13.75
CA ASN A 87 -15.36 9.88 -14.08
C ASN A 87 -14.35 9.52 -12.99
N TRP A 88 -14.80 9.19 -11.78
CA TRP A 88 -13.91 8.98 -10.65
C TRP A 88 -14.10 7.62 -10.02
N VAL A 89 -12.98 7.00 -9.67
CA VAL A 89 -12.91 5.72 -8.97
C VAL A 89 -12.14 5.93 -7.68
N GLU A 90 -12.66 5.42 -6.58
CA GLU A 90 -11.96 5.37 -5.30
C GLU A 90 -11.14 4.08 -5.25
N LEU A 91 -9.88 4.20 -4.88
CA LEU A 91 -9.01 3.07 -4.59
C LEU A 91 -8.71 3.10 -3.09
N CYS A 92 -9.05 2.03 -2.40
CA CYS A 92 -8.82 1.91 -0.97
C CYS A 92 -7.91 0.72 -0.70
N ALA A 93 -6.74 0.98 -0.08
CA ALA A 93 -5.90 -0.06 0.47
C ALA A 93 -6.20 -0.17 1.96
N TYR A 94 -6.41 -1.37 2.47
CA TYR A 94 -6.67 -1.57 3.89
C TYR A 94 -6.04 -2.86 4.37
N GLY A 95 -5.87 -2.96 5.67
CA GLY A 95 -5.31 -4.15 6.31
C GLY A 95 -5.31 -3.99 7.81
N THR A 96 -4.66 -4.92 8.49
CA THR A 96 -4.56 -4.91 9.95
C THR A 96 -3.14 -4.56 10.35
N ALA A 97 -3.01 -3.46 11.07
CA ALA A 97 -1.72 -3.05 11.65
C ALA A 97 -1.42 -3.92 12.87
N VAL A 98 -0.20 -4.44 12.92
CA VAL A 98 0.23 -5.30 14.01
C VAL A 98 1.62 -4.91 14.50
N LEU A 99 1.89 -5.24 15.76
CA LEU A 99 3.24 -5.25 16.29
C LEU A 99 3.73 -6.70 16.22
N ALA A 100 4.64 -6.97 15.31
CA ALA A 100 5.20 -8.30 15.08
C ALA A 100 6.71 -8.25 15.26
N LEU A 101 7.25 -9.25 15.93
CA LEU A 101 8.69 -9.37 16.18
C LEU A 101 9.22 -10.62 15.49
N PRO A 102 10.38 -10.52 14.82
CA PRO A 102 10.98 -11.69 14.18
C PRO A 102 11.47 -12.67 15.24
N ILE A 103 11.19 -13.95 15.03
CA ILE A 103 11.63 -15.01 15.93
C ILE A 103 12.54 -16.03 15.24
N THR A 104 12.83 -15.85 13.95
CA THR A 104 13.79 -16.67 13.22
C THR A 104 14.87 -15.79 12.65
N ASP A 105 16.05 -16.39 12.34
CA ASP A 105 17.13 -15.65 11.71
C ASP A 105 16.73 -15.12 10.33
N GLU A 106 15.99 -15.89 9.58
CA GLU A 106 15.50 -15.45 8.27
C GLU A 106 14.57 -14.25 8.41
N ALA A 107 13.65 -14.26 9.36
CA ALA A 107 12.75 -13.14 9.61
C ALA A 107 13.52 -11.90 10.07
N ARG A 108 14.57 -12.06 10.87
CA ARG A 108 15.41 -10.94 11.29
C ARG A 108 16.11 -10.32 10.10
N ARG A 109 16.63 -11.13 9.18
CA ARG A 109 17.25 -10.63 7.95
C ARG A 109 16.25 -9.90 7.07
N GLN A 110 15.04 -10.44 6.94
CA GLN A 110 13.98 -9.81 6.17
C GLN A 110 13.59 -8.46 6.76
N GLN A 111 13.44 -8.39 8.08
CA GLN A 111 13.10 -7.14 8.75
C GLN A 111 14.20 -6.09 8.57
N ALA A 112 15.45 -6.48 8.68
CA ALA A 112 16.58 -5.59 8.46
C ALA A 112 16.60 -5.04 7.03
N ALA A 113 16.35 -5.91 6.05
CA ALA A 113 16.31 -5.50 4.65
C ALA A 113 15.13 -4.55 4.38
N THR A 114 13.98 -4.80 4.98
CA THR A 114 12.81 -3.94 4.85
C THR A 114 13.06 -2.57 5.47
N ALA A 115 13.66 -2.54 6.65
CA ALA A 115 14.01 -1.28 7.34
C ALA A 115 15.01 -0.46 6.52
N GLU A 116 15.99 -1.13 5.94
CA GLU A 116 16.99 -0.48 5.09
C GLU A 116 16.33 0.11 3.83
N ALA A 117 15.43 -0.65 3.19
CA ALA A 117 14.71 -0.17 2.02
C ALA A 117 13.82 1.03 2.37
N ASP A 118 13.15 1.00 3.50
CA ASP A 118 12.31 2.11 3.98
C ASP A 118 13.17 3.36 4.23
N GLU A 119 14.33 3.19 4.81
CA GLU A 119 15.25 4.29 5.07
C GLU A 119 15.74 4.92 3.77
N GLN A 120 16.09 4.11 2.78
CA GLN A 120 16.54 4.60 1.48
C GLN A 120 15.40 5.27 0.70
N ALA A 121 14.17 4.84 0.88
CA ALA A 121 12.99 5.41 0.21
C ALA A 121 12.48 6.68 0.88
N ALA A 122 12.89 6.95 2.11
CA ALA A 122 12.43 8.12 2.84
C ALA A 122 12.92 9.40 2.16
N PRO A 123 12.05 10.41 1.97
CA PRO A 123 12.48 11.70 1.46
C PRO A 123 13.45 12.32 2.46
N GLY A 124 14.61 12.58 1.97
CA GLY A 124 15.78 12.97 2.70
C GLY A 124 15.83 14.18 3.50
#